data_0d62faecf651554cad604bd410377830
#
_entry.id   0d62faecf651554cad604bd410377830
#
_cell.length_a   1.000
_cell.length_b   1.000
_cell.length_c   1.000
_cell.angle_alpha   90.00
_cell.angle_beta   90.00
_cell.angle_gamma   90.00
#
_symmetry.space_group_name_H-M   'P 1'
#
loop_
_entity.id
_entity.type
_entity.pdbx_description
1 polymer ?
#
loop_
_entity_poly.entity_id
_entity_poly.type
_entity_poly.pdbx_seq_one_letter_code
_entity_poly.pdbx_strand_id
1 'polypeptide(L)'
;CIENQPALKNPTMKSIQMIIYSYFLIRGITSEDSSIEDILMINARNKLKAYDGEKIECDIKDKYKRTKYLGIKYCEKMIHDEDELFIEKFKESKKKDDLADAYLQGVYSSNIHVQKKNK
;
A
#
# COMPACT_ATOMS: atom_id res chain seq x y z
N CYS A 1 2.97 -7.67 1.04
CA CYS A 1 1.63 -7.42 1.59
C CYS A 1 0.56 -7.39 0.50
N ILE A 2 -0.69 -7.61 0.86
CA ILE A 2 -1.86 -7.58 -0.04
C ILE A 2 -2.92 -6.69 0.61
N GLU A 3 -3.57 -5.81 -0.19
CA GLU A 3 -4.68 -5.02 0.33
C GLU A 3 -5.88 -5.89 0.67
N ASN A 4 -6.41 -5.74 1.88
CA ASN A 4 -7.60 -6.47 2.30
C ASN A 4 -8.86 -5.83 1.72
N GLN A 5 -9.50 -6.50 0.76
CA GLN A 5 -10.71 -6.05 0.09
C GLN A 5 -11.98 -6.40 0.90
N PRO A 6 -12.95 -5.48 0.98
CA PRO A 6 -14.22 -5.76 1.65
C PRO A 6 -15.09 -6.71 0.82
N ALA A 7 -15.44 -7.86 1.39
CA ALA A 7 -16.18 -8.92 0.68
C ALA A 7 -17.56 -8.45 0.16
N LEU A 8 -18.31 -7.71 0.98
CA LEU A 8 -19.68 -7.29 0.63
C LEU A 8 -19.73 -6.09 -0.34
N LYS A 9 -18.72 -5.21 -0.31
CA LYS A 9 -18.70 -4.00 -1.15
C LYS A 9 -18.09 -4.25 -2.52
N ASN A 10 -17.15 -5.17 -2.61
CA ASN A 10 -16.43 -5.47 -3.84
C ASN A 10 -16.08 -6.97 -3.92
N PRO A 11 -17.07 -7.85 -4.15
CA PRO A 11 -16.85 -9.29 -4.16
C PRO A 11 -15.88 -9.75 -5.24
N THR A 12 -15.87 -9.09 -6.42
CA THR A 12 -14.93 -9.40 -7.50
C THR A 12 -13.49 -9.14 -7.08
N MET A 13 -13.21 -7.97 -6.50
CA MET A 13 -11.87 -7.66 -6.01
C MET A 13 -11.46 -8.55 -4.83
N LYS A 14 -12.42 -8.96 -3.99
CA LYS A 14 -12.17 -9.96 -2.94
C LYS A 14 -11.75 -11.31 -3.52
N SER A 15 -12.39 -11.76 -4.58
CA SER A 15 -12.02 -13.01 -5.28
C SER A 15 -10.61 -12.90 -5.88
N ILE A 16 -10.28 -11.79 -6.53
CA ILE A 16 -8.94 -11.54 -7.07
C ILE A 16 -7.90 -11.54 -5.95
N GLN A 17 -8.17 -10.87 -4.83
CA GLN A 17 -7.32 -10.88 -3.65
C GLN A 17 -7.02 -12.32 -3.17
N MET A 18 -8.04 -13.16 -3.11
CA MET A 18 -7.88 -14.54 -2.64
C MET A 18 -7.09 -15.41 -3.64
N ILE A 19 -7.22 -15.15 -4.92
CA ILE A 19 -6.38 -15.82 -5.96
C ILE A 19 -4.92 -15.43 -5.78
N ILE A 20 -4.63 -14.14 -5.62
CA ILE A 20 -3.27 -13.63 -5.38
C ILE A 20 -2.69 -14.22 -4.09
N TYR A 21 -3.49 -14.23 -3.02
CA TYR A 21 -3.10 -14.83 -1.73
C TYR A 21 -2.74 -16.30 -1.90
N SER A 22 -3.60 -17.08 -2.56
CA SER A 22 -3.38 -18.52 -2.79
C SER A 22 -2.13 -18.77 -3.65
N TYR A 23 -1.88 -17.93 -4.66
CA TYR A 23 -0.67 -18.01 -5.46
C TYR A 23 0.59 -17.87 -4.59
N PHE A 24 0.67 -16.82 -3.77
CA PHE A 24 1.83 -16.58 -2.91
C PHE A 24 1.92 -17.57 -1.75
N LEU A 25 0.79 -18.13 -1.29
CA LEU A 25 0.81 -19.22 -0.31
C LEU A 25 1.49 -20.45 -0.88
N ILE A 26 1.09 -20.87 -2.09
CA ILE A 26 1.59 -22.10 -2.72
C ILE A 26 3.00 -21.89 -3.28
N ARG A 27 3.25 -20.83 -4.04
CA ARG A 27 4.53 -20.59 -4.73
C ARG A 27 5.53 -19.80 -3.90
N GLY A 28 5.06 -19.15 -2.84
CA GLY A 28 5.89 -18.42 -1.88
C GLY A 28 6.16 -19.26 -0.63
N ILE A 29 5.24 -19.25 0.34
CA ILE A 29 5.47 -19.79 1.69
C ILE A 29 5.79 -21.29 1.68
N THR A 30 5.14 -22.09 0.81
CA THR A 30 5.34 -23.55 0.78
C THR A 30 6.45 -23.99 -0.17
N SER A 31 7.09 -23.09 -0.89
CA SER A 31 8.20 -23.39 -1.80
C SER A 31 9.53 -23.28 -1.09
N GLU A 32 10.35 -24.33 -1.12
CA GLU A 32 11.67 -24.37 -0.47
C GLU A 32 12.65 -23.32 -1.02
N ASP A 33 12.51 -22.94 -2.29
CA ASP A 33 13.36 -21.93 -2.95
C ASP A 33 12.87 -20.48 -2.77
N SER A 34 11.81 -20.26 -2.01
CA SER A 34 11.20 -18.94 -1.83
C SER A 34 11.73 -18.23 -0.59
N SER A 35 11.97 -16.91 -0.72
CA SER A 35 12.29 -16.03 0.40
C SER A 35 11.05 -15.42 1.08
N ILE A 36 9.83 -15.84 0.68
CA ILE A 36 8.60 -15.32 1.27
C ILE A 36 8.28 -16.09 2.55
N GLU A 37 8.36 -15.38 3.68
CA GLU A 37 8.10 -15.92 5.01
C GLU A 37 6.65 -15.75 5.47
N ASP A 38 5.97 -14.68 5.01
CA ASP A 38 4.61 -14.35 5.45
C ASP A 38 3.84 -13.52 4.41
N ILE A 39 2.52 -13.59 4.47
CA ILE A 39 1.59 -12.82 3.63
C ILE A 39 0.69 -11.95 4.51
N LEU A 40 0.97 -10.65 4.55
CA LEU A 40 0.23 -9.71 5.37
C LEU A 40 -0.97 -9.13 4.63
N MET A 41 -2.15 -9.22 5.23
CA MET A 41 -3.36 -8.54 4.76
C MET A 41 -3.46 -7.15 5.39
N ILE A 42 -3.33 -6.11 4.57
CA ILE A 42 -3.31 -4.72 5.02
C ILE A 42 -4.64 -4.03 4.72
N ASN A 43 -5.22 -3.39 5.71
CA ASN A 43 -6.42 -2.60 5.51
C ASN A 43 -6.09 -1.26 4.84
N ALA A 44 -6.76 -0.95 3.72
CA ALA A 44 -6.55 0.27 2.93
C ALA A 44 -6.60 1.57 3.75
N ARG A 45 -7.39 1.63 4.82
CA ARG A 45 -7.48 2.81 5.72
C ARG A 45 -6.19 3.12 6.46
N ASN A 46 -5.26 2.16 6.56
CA ASN A 46 -4.01 2.34 7.29
C ASN A 46 -2.90 3.00 6.44
N LYS A 47 -3.06 3.09 5.13
CA LYS A 47 -2.05 3.60 4.22
C LYS A 47 -1.53 5.00 4.59
N LEU A 48 -2.41 5.91 5.03
CA LEU A 48 -1.99 7.25 5.42
C LEU A 48 -1.14 7.29 6.70
N LYS A 49 -1.10 6.20 7.47
CA LYS A 49 -0.24 6.08 8.66
C LYS A 49 1.22 5.75 8.30
N ALA A 50 1.52 5.50 7.04
CA ALA A 50 2.89 5.32 6.57
C ALA A 50 3.70 6.63 6.64
N TYR A 51 3.01 7.77 6.53
CA TYR A 51 3.62 9.08 6.58
C TYR A 51 3.63 9.63 8.01
N ASP A 52 4.79 9.95 8.52
CA ASP A 52 5.04 10.49 9.88
C ASP A 52 5.51 11.95 9.88
N GLY A 53 5.58 12.58 8.70
CA GLY A 53 5.98 13.97 8.55
C GLY A 53 4.88 14.97 8.90
N GLU A 54 5.11 16.24 8.56
CA GLU A 54 4.15 17.33 8.82
C GLU A 54 2.81 17.10 8.15
N LYS A 55 1.73 17.35 8.90
CA LYS A 55 0.37 17.24 8.35
C LYS A 55 0.17 18.21 7.20
N ILE A 56 -0.37 17.70 6.10
CA ILE A 56 -0.78 18.51 4.97
C ILE A 56 -2.21 18.99 5.20
N GLU A 57 -2.39 20.31 5.18
CA GLU A 57 -3.72 20.92 5.24
C GLU A 57 -4.51 20.58 3.99
N CYS A 58 -5.79 20.28 4.17
CA CYS A 58 -6.66 19.89 3.08
C CYS A 58 -8.12 20.28 3.38
N ASP A 59 -8.66 21.19 2.59
CA ASP A 59 -10.03 21.71 2.73
C ASP A 59 -11.08 20.83 2.06
N ILE A 60 -10.71 19.69 1.51
CA ILE A 60 -11.64 18.77 0.85
C ILE A 60 -12.55 18.14 1.90
N LYS A 61 -13.84 18.48 1.86
CA LYS A 61 -14.87 17.97 2.78
C LYS A 61 -15.21 16.50 2.55
N ASP A 62 -15.22 16.06 1.30
CA ASP A 62 -15.47 14.66 0.96
C ASP A 62 -14.35 13.77 1.46
N LYS A 63 -14.68 12.83 2.34
CA LYS A 63 -13.70 11.94 2.99
C LYS A 63 -12.92 11.08 1.99
N TYR A 64 -13.58 10.59 0.96
CA TYR A 64 -12.96 9.72 -0.04
C TYR A 64 -11.96 10.51 -0.90
N LYS A 65 -12.40 11.65 -1.43
CA LYS A 65 -11.53 12.55 -2.21
C LYS A 65 -10.35 13.06 -1.39
N ARG A 66 -10.61 13.42 -0.12
CA ARG A 66 -9.56 13.84 0.81
C ARG A 66 -8.51 12.74 1.02
N THR A 67 -8.95 11.49 1.23
CA THR A 67 -8.03 10.36 1.43
C THR A 67 -7.17 10.13 0.20
N LYS A 68 -7.73 10.20 -1.01
CA LYS A 68 -6.98 10.11 -2.26
C LYS A 68 -5.97 11.24 -2.41
N TYR A 69 -6.39 12.47 -2.18
CA TYR A 69 -5.51 13.65 -2.26
C TYR A 69 -4.33 13.53 -1.29
N LEU A 70 -4.61 13.24 -0.02
CA LEU A 70 -3.57 13.07 1.00
C LEU A 70 -2.63 11.89 0.67
N GLY A 71 -3.16 10.79 0.16
CA GLY A 71 -2.33 9.66 -0.28
C GLY A 71 -1.31 10.06 -1.34
N ILE A 72 -1.75 10.77 -2.38
CA ILE A 72 -0.85 11.28 -3.43
C ILE A 72 0.19 12.23 -2.82
N LYS A 73 -0.23 13.18 -1.99
CA LYS A 73 0.66 14.19 -1.40
C LYS A 73 1.69 13.59 -0.44
N TYR A 74 1.30 12.62 0.37
CA TYR A 74 2.22 11.92 1.26
C TYR A 74 3.22 11.09 0.45
N CYS A 75 2.75 10.39 -0.58
CA CYS A 75 3.62 9.64 -1.47
C CYS A 75 4.63 10.57 -2.17
N GLU A 76 4.19 11.71 -2.73
CA GLU A 76 5.07 12.71 -3.34
C GLU A 76 6.19 13.19 -2.40
N LYS A 77 5.89 13.37 -1.11
CA LYS A 77 6.90 13.75 -0.11
C LYS A 77 7.85 12.61 0.23
N MET A 78 7.33 11.39 0.32
CA MET A 78 8.12 10.23 0.74
C MET A 78 9.05 9.72 -0.36
N ILE A 79 8.66 9.82 -1.63
CA ILE A 79 9.48 9.36 -2.76
C ILE A 79 10.54 10.38 -3.19
N HIS A 80 10.67 11.50 -2.50
CA HIS A 80 11.59 12.57 -2.87
C HIS A 80 13.05 12.09 -2.97
N ASP A 81 13.43 11.15 -2.13
CA ASP A 81 14.79 10.60 -2.05
C ASP A 81 14.94 9.24 -2.77
N GLU A 82 13.90 8.83 -3.52
CA GLU A 82 13.91 7.58 -4.29
C GLU A 82 14.60 7.77 -5.66
N ASP A 83 14.76 6.68 -6.39
CA ASP A 83 15.30 6.67 -7.75
C ASP A 83 14.53 7.62 -8.68
N GLU A 84 15.27 8.43 -9.45
CA GLU A 84 14.71 9.47 -10.33
C GLU A 84 13.72 8.88 -11.35
N LEU A 85 14.00 7.69 -11.88
CA LEU A 85 13.12 7.00 -12.81
C LEU A 85 11.76 6.65 -12.15
N PHE A 86 11.77 6.30 -10.87
CA PHE A 86 10.55 6.03 -10.13
C PHE A 86 9.74 7.30 -9.90
N ILE A 87 10.40 8.40 -9.54
CA ILE A 87 9.77 9.72 -9.36
C ILE A 87 9.12 10.21 -10.66
N GLU A 88 9.81 10.08 -11.79
CA GLU A 88 9.27 10.43 -13.11
C GLU A 88 8.04 9.60 -13.47
N LYS A 89 8.10 8.27 -13.33
CA LYS A 89 6.96 7.39 -13.57
C LYS A 89 5.76 7.75 -12.72
N PHE A 90 5.98 8.12 -11.46
CA PHE A 90 4.91 8.57 -10.58
C PHE A 90 4.30 9.88 -11.07
N LYS A 91 5.13 10.87 -11.45
CA LYS A 91 4.67 12.18 -11.95
C LYS A 91 3.87 12.09 -13.25
N GLU A 92 4.25 11.18 -14.14
CA GLU A 92 3.61 10.99 -15.45
C GLU A 92 2.35 10.10 -15.39
N SER A 93 2.19 9.32 -14.34
CA SER A 93 1.07 8.39 -14.22
C SER A 93 -0.28 9.13 -14.16
N LYS A 94 -1.22 8.65 -14.97
CA LYS A 94 -2.65 9.04 -14.88
C LYS A 94 -3.35 8.45 -13.65
N LYS A 95 -2.76 7.43 -13.03
CA LYS A 95 -3.27 6.68 -11.88
C LYS A 95 -2.38 6.87 -10.65
N LYS A 96 -2.04 8.12 -10.33
CA LYS A 96 -1.19 8.46 -9.17
C LYS A 96 -1.74 7.95 -7.85
N ASP A 97 -3.07 7.92 -7.71
CA ASP A 97 -3.74 7.40 -6.52
C ASP A 97 -3.48 5.90 -6.32
N ASP A 98 -3.52 5.09 -7.39
CA ASP A 98 -3.26 3.66 -7.31
C ASP A 98 -1.79 3.38 -6.97
N LEU A 99 -0.84 4.13 -7.57
CA LEU A 99 0.58 4.02 -7.24
C LEU A 99 0.88 4.47 -5.82
N ALA A 100 0.30 5.59 -5.39
CA ALA A 100 0.44 6.08 -4.02
C ALA A 100 -0.10 5.06 -3.00
N ASP A 101 -1.24 4.44 -3.29
CA ASP A 101 -1.85 3.42 -2.45
C ASP A 101 -0.93 2.21 -2.29
N ALA A 102 -0.37 1.71 -3.39
CA ALA A 102 0.56 0.59 -3.37
C ALA A 102 1.83 0.91 -2.56
N TYR A 103 2.45 2.07 -2.81
CA TYR A 103 3.66 2.50 -2.11
C TYR A 103 3.42 2.67 -0.60
N LEU A 104 2.40 3.45 -0.22
CA LEU A 104 2.10 3.73 1.19
C LEU A 104 1.70 2.47 1.97
N GLN A 105 0.99 1.54 1.35
CA GLN A 105 0.68 0.26 1.99
C GLN A 105 1.92 -0.61 2.17
N GLY A 106 2.83 -0.60 1.20
CA GLY A 106 4.12 -1.29 1.29
C GLY A 106 4.96 -0.75 2.45
N VAL A 107 5.14 0.56 2.54
CA VAL A 107 5.88 1.21 3.63
C VAL A 107 5.22 0.94 4.98
N TYR A 108 3.90 1.09 5.09
CA TYR A 108 3.18 0.80 6.34
C TYR A 108 3.37 -0.66 6.79
N SER A 109 3.29 -1.59 5.86
CA SER A 109 3.50 -3.03 6.11
C SER A 109 4.92 -3.31 6.61
N SER A 110 5.93 -2.72 5.97
CA SER A 110 7.33 -2.84 6.38
C SER A 110 7.56 -2.32 7.79
N ASN A 111 7.02 -1.15 8.11
CA ASN A 111 7.15 -0.53 9.43
C ASN A 111 6.54 -1.41 10.54
N ILE A 112 5.39 -2.03 10.31
CA ILE A 112 4.77 -2.96 11.27
C ILE A 112 5.64 -4.21 11.46
N HIS A 113 6.19 -4.75 10.37
CA HIS A 113 7.00 -5.95 10.44
C HIS A 113 8.28 -5.73 11.26
N VAL A 114 8.95 -4.60 11.04
CA VAL A 114 10.15 -4.19 11.81
C VAL A 114 9.82 -4.04 13.30
N GLN A 115 8.70 -3.38 13.63
CA GLN A 115 8.28 -3.20 15.03
C GLN A 115 7.96 -4.52 15.74
N LYS A 116 7.46 -5.53 15.03
CA LYS A 116 7.20 -6.87 15.61
C LYS A 116 8.47 -7.66 15.87
N LYS A 117 9.52 -7.51 15.04
CA LYS A 117 10.80 -8.20 15.25
C LYS A 117 11.61 -7.61 16.41
N ASN A 118 11.36 -6.37 16.79
CA ASN A 118 12.06 -5.67 17.86
C ASN A 118 11.38 -5.80 19.25
N LYS A 119 10.31 -6.55 19.34
CA LYS A 119 9.63 -6.93 20.58
C LYS A 119 9.86 -8.39 20.92
#